data_25eb9b6110037c43a3275591f2f0f84a
#
_entry.id   25eb9b6110037c43a3275591f2f0f84a
#
_cell.length_a   1.000
_cell.length_b   1.000
_cell.length_c   1.000
_cell.angle_alpha   90.00
_cell.angle_beta   90.00
_cell.angle_gamma   90.00
#
_symmetry.space_group_name_H-M   'P 1'
#
loop_
_entity.id
_entity.type
_entity.pdbx_description
1 polymer ?
#
loop_
_entity_poly.entity_id
_entity_poly.type
_entity_poly.pdbx_seq_one_letter_code
_entity_poly.pdbx_strand_id
1 'polypeptide(L)'
;MLQTFLPLFLMTFGICLFIVLMQFLWRYIDDMVGKGLGIPVLAEMFMYAALFLVPMALPLAILLASLMTFGNLGERLELLAMKSAGVSLIHIMRPLIVTLLFVSVGAFFFQNNVMPVVQVKLYTLLYSMRQKSPELDIPEGSFYKDIPGFNVYVKKKDPKDGLLKDVMIYDYSAGFNNARVIVADSGRLKTSADKLFLVLSLFNGESFENVGKSQANTTQARTAVPYRRESFSSKDILIEFDANFNRTDESFMQNQYMGKNLKDLQTSIDSMGIRLDSIKDVNAKSIYDASYVKTLKSLRAKKESEAEGQPDEQQEKLPVITPTIQLDFDSLYLAQAASSQAALLGRAKSSIENIKTDYYFRAATVGDEAYKVRRHLTEWHKKFTVSFACIMFFFIGAPLGAIIRKGGLGVP
;
A
#
# COMPACT_ATOMS: atom_id res chain seq x y z
N MET A 1 -7.71 -11.93 -44.76
CA MET A 1 -7.26 -12.09 -43.40
C MET A 1 -7.42 -10.85 -42.55
N LEU A 2 -6.82 -9.71 -42.87
CA LEU A 2 -6.93 -8.49 -42.06
C LEU A 2 -8.38 -8.00 -41.94
N GLN A 3 -9.12 -8.02 -43.05
CA GLN A 3 -10.54 -7.65 -43.12
C GLN A 3 -11.45 -8.58 -42.27
N THR A 4 -11.03 -9.80 -42.02
CA THR A 4 -11.77 -10.76 -41.15
C THR A 4 -11.34 -10.60 -39.70
N PHE A 5 -10.04 -10.40 -39.43
CA PHE A 5 -9.48 -10.27 -38.09
C PHE A 5 -9.95 -9.00 -37.38
N LEU A 6 -9.92 -7.84 -38.06
CA LEU A 6 -10.17 -6.56 -37.40
C LEU A 6 -11.59 -6.43 -36.81
N PRO A 7 -12.68 -6.82 -37.54
CA PRO A 7 -14.03 -6.81 -36.99
C PRO A 7 -14.17 -7.79 -35.80
N LEU A 8 -13.60 -8.99 -35.93
CA LEU A 8 -13.62 -9.98 -34.85
C LEU A 8 -12.86 -9.47 -33.63
N PHE A 9 -11.72 -8.84 -33.82
CA PHE A 9 -10.95 -8.23 -32.75
C PHE A 9 -11.73 -7.12 -32.02
N LEU A 10 -12.37 -6.22 -32.73
CA LEU A 10 -13.18 -5.17 -32.12
C LEU A 10 -14.39 -5.75 -31.34
N MET A 11 -15.04 -6.75 -31.91
CA MET A 11 -16.17 -7.44 -31.27
C MET A 11 -15.71 -8.15 -29.99
N THR A 12 -14.66 -8.97 -30.07
CA THR A 12 -14.13 -9.70 -28.91
C THR A 12 -13.57 -8.75 -27.86
N PHE A 13 -12.94 -7.64 -28.26
CA PHE A 13 -12.47 -6.61 -27.36
C PHE A 13 -13.62 -5.95 -26.60
N GLY A 14 -14.71 -5.61 -27.28
CA GLY A 14 -15.92 -5.06 -26.66
C GLY A 14 -16.52 -6.03 -25.64
N ILE A 15 -16.63 -7.31 -26.00
CA ILE A 15 -17.16 -8.35 -25.10
C ILE A 15 -16.24 -8.55 -23.88
N CYS A 16 -14.93 -8.68 -24.08
CA CYS A 16 -13.97 -8.83 -22.98
C CYS A 16 -13.97 -7.62 -22.06
N LEU A 17 -13.97 -6.42 -22.62
CA LEU A 17 -14.02 -5.19 -21.84
C LEU A 17 -15.31 -5.09 -21.03
N PHE A 18 -16.46 -5.46 -21.63
CA PHE A 18 -17.73 -5.47 -20.93
C PHE A 18 -17.76 -6.46 -19.77
N ILE A 19 -17.25 -7.68 -19.96
CA ILE A 19 -17.19 -8.69 -18.91
C ILE A 19 -16.33 -8.21 -17.74
N VAL A 20 -15.12 -7.67 -18.04
CA VAL A 20 -14.21 -7.19 -17.00
C VAL A 20 -14.77 -5.94 -16.31
N LEU A 21 -15.49 -5.07 -17.06
CA LEU A 21 -16.17 -3.90 -16.50
C LEU A 21 -17.31 -4.31 -15.56
N MET A 22 -18.08 -5.36 -15.90
CA MET A 22 -19.13 -5.90 -15.01
C MET A 22 -18.52 -6.49 -13.74
N GLN A 23 -17.37 -7.18 -13.84
CA GLN A 23 -16.65 -7.67 -12.67
C GLN A 23 -16.13 -6.52 -11.79
N PHE A 24 -15.64 -5.44 -12.38
CA PHE A 24 -15.25 -4.23 -11.66
C PHE A 24 -16.44 -3.59 -10.95
N LEU A 25 -17.56 -3.43 -11.63
CA LEU A 25 -18.80 -2.92 -11.07
C LEU A 25 -19.26 -3.69 -9.84
N TRP A 26 -19.32 -5.02 -9.96
CA TRP A 26 -19.72 -5.88 -8.86
C TRP A 26 -18.83 -5.72 -7.63
N ARG A 27 -17.55 -5.45 -7.84
CA ARG A 27 -16.60 -5.22 -6.75
C ARG A 27 -16.81 -3.89 -6.01
N TYR A 28 -17.27 -2.85 -6.71
CA TYR A 28 -17.40 -1.49 -6.17
C TYR A 28 -18.86 -1.04 -6.00
N ILE A 29 -19.82 -1.95 -6.13
CA ILE A 29 -21.26 -1.63 -6.05
C ILE A 29 -21.63 -1.02 -4.70
N ASP A 30 -21.04 -1.52 -3.62
CA ASP A 30 -21.29 -1.04 -2.26
C ASP A 30 -20.77 0.39 -2.05
N ASP A 31 -19.69 0.74 -2.73
CA ASP A 31 -19.13 2.10 -2.72
C ASP A 31 -19.98 3.12 -3.50
N MET A 32 -20.93 2.64 -4.33
CA MET A 32 -21.71 3.46 -5.26
C MET A 32 -23.18 3.59 -4.87
N VAL A 33 -23.79 2.50 -4.39
CA VAL A 33 -25.21 2.42 -4.08
C VAL A 33 -25.48 3.06 -2.71
N GLY A 34 -26.57 3.82 -2.62
CA GLY A 34 -27.01 4.43 -1.36
C GLY A 34 -26.34 5.75 -0.97
N LYS A 35 -25.20 6.12 -1.60
CA LYS A 35 -24.45 7.34 -1.25
C LYS A 35 -24.96 8.63 -1.93
N GLY A 36 -26.06 8.58 -2.68
CA GLY A 36 -26.65 9.75 -3.32
C GLY A 36 -25.68 10.48 -4.28
N LEU A 37 -24.91 9.71 -5.05
CA LEU A 37 -23.98 10.22 -6.06
C LEU A 37 -24.76 10.70 -7.30
N GLY A 38 -24.37 11.82 -7.86
CA GLY A 38 -24.94 12.32 -9.11
C GLY A 38 -24.59 11.41 -10.31
N ILE A 39 -25.51 11.27 -11.25
CA ILE A 39 -25.33 10.49 -12.49
C ILE A 39 -24.04 10.90 -13.25
N PRO A 40 -23.66 12.19 -13.37
CA PRO A 40 -22.44 12.57 -14.08
C PRO A 40 -21.18 12.03 -13.40
N VAL A 41 -21.13 11.97 -12.07
CA VAL A 41 -19.97 11.42 -11.32
C VAL A 41 -19.85 9.92 -11.57
N LEU A 42 -20.98 9.20 -11.57
CA LEU A 42 -21.01 7.78 -11.90
C LEU A 42 -20.56 7.51 -13.33
N ALA A 43 -21.05 8.29 -14.30
CA ALA A 43 -20.66 8.15 -15.72
C ALA A 43 -19.15 8.41 -15.90
N GLU A 44 -18.61 9.42 -15.22
CA GLU A 44 -17.18 9.73 -15.24
C GLU A 44 -16.37 8.57 -14.67
N MET A 45 -16.80 8.01 -13.54
CA MET A 45 -16.15 6.84 -12.93
C MET A 45 -16.17 5.63 -13.87
N PHE A 46 -17.31 5.35 -14.52
CA PHE A 46 -17.42 4.26 -15.50
C PHE A 46 -16.49 4.45 -16.68
N MET A 47 -16.35 5.67 -17.17
CA MET A 47 -15.42 6.00 -18.25
C MET A 47 -13.97 5.73 -17.83
N TYR A 48 -13.55 6.20 -16.65
CA TYR A 48 -12.20 5.91 -16.17
C TYR A 48 -11.99 4.43 -15.82
N ALA A 49 -13.00 3.74 -15.31
CA ALA A 49 -12.96 2.30 -15.09
C ALA A 49 -12.79 1.52 -16.39
N ALA A 50 -13.54 1.86 -17.41
CA ALA A 50 -13.41 1.24 -18.74
C ALA A 50 -11.99 1.43 -19.30
N LEU A 51 -11.44 2.66 -19.25
CA LEU A 51 -10.07 2.94 -19.70
C LEU A 51 -9.03 2.19 -18.87
N PHE A 52 -9.23 2.10 -17.54
CA PHE A 52 -8.36 1.36 -16.62
C PHE A 52 -8.28 -0.13 -16.96
N LEU A 53 -9.37 -0.70 -17.46
CA LEU A 53 -9.49 -2.13 -17.76
C LEU A 53 -9.02 -2.51 -19.17
N VAL A 54 -8.79 -1.54 -20.06
CA VAL A 54 -8.27 -1.77 -21.41
C VAL A 54 -7.03 -2.68 -21.45
N PRO A 55 -5.98 -2.45 -20.62
CA PRO A 55 -4.78 -3.29 -20.65
C PRO A 55 -5.03 -4.77 -20.28
N MET A 56 -6.06 -5.03 -19.50
CA MET A 56 -6.44 -6.40 -19.12
C MET A 56 -7.29 -7.07 -20.20
N ALA A 57 -8.19 -6.33 -20.83
CA ALA A 57 -9.08 -6.83 -21.89
C ALA A 57 -8.34 -7.06 -23.22
N LEU A 58 -7.33 -6.23 -23.52
CA LEU A 58 -6.67 -6.20 -24.83
C LEU A 58 -5.97 -7.54 -25.19
N PRO A 59 -5.09 -8.12 -24.35
CA PRO A 59 -4.44 -9.40 -24.67
C PRO A 59 -5.44 -10.55 -24.82
N LEU A 60 -6.48 -10.57 -23.97
CA LEU A 60 -7.52 -11.59 -24.01
C LEU A 60 -8.34 -11.51 -25.30
N ALA A 61 -8.67 -10.30 -25.72
CA ALA A 61 -9.35 -10.06 -26.98
C ALA A 61 -8.52 -10.50 -28.19
N ILE A 62 -7.21 -10.25 -28.18
CA ILE A 62 -6.29 -10.69 -29.23
C ILE A 62 -6.25 -12.23 -29.29
N LEU A 63 -6.18 -12.90 -28.13
CA LEU A 63 -6.24 -14.36 -28.05
C LEU A 63 -7.49 -14.91 -28.71
N LEU A 64 -8.66 -14.42 -28.30
CA LEU A 64 -9.94 -14.87 -28.82
C LEU A 64 -10.11 -14.53 -30.31
N ALA A 65 -9.78 -13.32 -30.71
CA ALA A 65 -9.85 -12.91 -32.12
C ALA A 65 -8.95 -13.75 -33.03
N SER A 66 -7.73 -14.04 -32.58
CA SER A 66 -6.79 -14.90 -33.33
C SER A 66 -7.30 -16.32 -33.42
N LEU A 67 -7.77 -16.89 -32.32
CA LEU A 67 -8.34 -18.23 -32.27
C LEU A 67 -9.53 -18.38 -33.21
N MET A 68 -10.48 -17.42 -33.16
CA MET A 68 -11.65 -17.43 -34.02
C MET A 68 -11.28 -17.20 -35.50
N THR A 69 -10.35 -16.30 -35.78
CA THR A 69 -9.93 -16.04 -37.17
C THR A 69 -9.30 -17.27 -37.81
N PHE A 70 -8.36 -17.93 -37.12
CA PHE A 70 -7.71 -19.14 -37.64
C PHE A 70 -8.63 -20.35 -37.57
N GLY A 71 -9.53 -20.42 -36.58
CA GLY A 71 -10.58 -21.45 -36.52
C GLY A 71 -11.52 -21.38 -37.71
N ASN A 72 -12.04 -20.21 -38.06
CA ASN A 72 -12.89 -19.99 -39.23
C ASN A 72 -12.17 -20.32 -40.56
N LEU A 73 -10.87 -19.99 -40.67
CA LEU A 73 -10.06 -20.38 -41.82
C LEU A 73 -9.84 -21.91 -41.91
N GLY A 74 -9.72 -22.57 -40.77
CA GLY A 74 -9.65 -24.03 -40.67
C GLY A 74 -10.95 -24.71 -41.07
N GLU A 75 -12.08 -24.21 -40.58
CA GLU A 75 -13.42 -24.72 -40.87
C GLU A 75 -13.77 -24.59 -42.38
N ARG A 76 -13.43 -23.47 -42.99
CA ARG A 76 -13.65 -23.22 -44.44
C ARG A 76 -12.62 -23.95 -45.33
N LEU A 77 -11.73 -24.76 -44.75
CA LEU A 77 -10.65 -25.44 -45.48
C LEU A 77 -9.67 -24.49 -46.23
N GLU A 78 -9.81 -23.19 -46.04
CA GLU A 78 -8.92 -22.17 -46.67
C GLU A 78 -7.48 -22.36 -46.16
N LEU A 79 -7.33 -22.60 -44.87
CA LEU A 79 -6.02 -22.86 -44.24
C LEU A 79 -5.36 -24.13 -44.80
N LEU A 80 -6.16 -25.18 -45.03
CA LEU A 80 -5.69 -26.47 -45.60
C LEU A 80 -5.26 -26.24 -47.05
N ALA A 81 -6.04 -25.54 -47.86
CA ALA A 81 -5.71 -25.21 -49.25
C ALA A 81 -4.42 -24.39 -49.36
N MET A 82 -4.20 -23.40 -48.50
CA MET A 82 -2.93 -22.66 -48.47
C MET A 82 -1.74 -23.53 -48.04
N LYS A 83 -1.90 -24.43 -47.10
CA LYS A 83 -0.84 -25.36 -46.68
C LYS A 83 -0.53 -26.38 -47.76
N SER A 84 -1.51 -26.95 -48.47
CA SER A 84 -1.31 -27.86 -49.59
C SER A 84 -0.60 -27.19 -50.79
N ALA A 85 -0.77 -25.87 -50.96
CA ALA A 85 -0.01 -25.09 -51.90
C ALA A 85 1.44 -24.75 -51.45
N GLY A 86 1.90 -25.29 -50.28
CA GLY A 86 3.25 -25.12 -49.76
C GLY A 86 3.48 -23.84 -48.96
N VAL A 87 2.41 -23.07 -48.63
CA VAL A 87 2.55 -21.85 -47.84
C VAL A 87 2.68 -22.18 -46.35
N SER A 88 3.76 -21.72 -45.74
CA SER A 88 3.98 -21.93 -44.28
C SER A 88 3.00 -21.15 -43.43
N LEU A 89 2.64 -21.67 -42.27
CA LEU A 89 1.73 -20.98 -41.33
C LEU A 89 2.24 -19.59 -40.92
N ILE A 90 3.54 -19.44 -40.73
CA ILE A 90 4.16 -18.15 -40.39
C ILE A 90 3.95 -17.13 -41.49
N HIS A 91 4.05 -17.56 -42.76
CA HIS A 91 3.80 -16.68 -43.93
C HIS A 91 2.34 -16.22 -43.97
N ILE A 92 1.42 -17.12 -43.63
CA ILE A 92 -0.02 -16.82 -43.52
C ILE A 92 -0.29 -15.82 -42.39
N MET A 93 0.40 -15.95 -41.25
CA MET A 93 0.27 -15.07 -40.09
C MET A 93 0.93 -13.69 -40.28
N ARG A 94 1.87 -13.55 -41.18
CA ARG A 94 2.71 -12.35 -41.36
C ARG A 94 1.93 -11.01 -41.38
N PRO A 95 0.84 -10.82 -42.12
CA PRO A 95 0.09 -9.58 -42.09
C PRO A 95 -0.53 -9.25 -40.75
N LEU A 96 -0.95 -10.29 -39.99
CA LEU A 96 -1.51 -10.10 -38.64
C LEU A 96 -0.41 -9.78 -37.62
N ILE A 97 0.78 -10.39 -37.74
CA ILE A 97 1.93 -10.10 -36.90
C ILE A 97 2.31 -8.62 -37.01
N VAL A 98 2.34 -8.06 -38.25
CA VAL A 98 2.64 -6.65 -38.44
C VAL A 98 1.58 -5.75 -37.79
N THR A 99 0.30 -6.07 -37.99
CA THR A 99 -0.80 -5.33 -37.35
C THR A 99 -0.71 -5.36 -35.84
N LEU A 100 -0.42 -6.53 -35.28
CA LEU A 100 -0.27 -6.69 -33.83
C LEU A 100 0.94 -5.98 -33.27
N LEU A 101 2.01 -5.87 -34.03
CA LEU A 101 3.16 -5.06 -33.63
C LEU A 101 2.74 -3.59 -33.46
N PHE A 102 1.93 -3.04 -34.38
CA PHE A 102 1.37 -1.69 -34.23
C PHE A 102 0.44 -1.59 -33.00
N VAL A 103 -0.42 -2.58 -32.78
CA VAL A 103 -1.30 -2.62 -31.58
C VAL A 103 -0.47 -2.70 -30.30
N SER A 104 0.60 -3.50 -30.28
CA SER A 104 1.51 -3.64 -29.14
C SER A 104 2.24 -2.33 -28.81
N VAL A 105 2.73 -1.62 -29.83
CA VAL A 105 3.33 -0.30 -29.66
C VAL A 105 2.28 0.71 -29.14
N GLY A 106 1.08 0.71 -29.71
CA GLY A 106 -0.03 1.52 -29.21
C GLY A 106 -0.39 1.22 -27.75
N ALA A 107 -0.41 -0.06 -27.38
CA ALA A 107 -0.64 -0.51 -26.00
C ALA A 107 0.46 -0.01 -25.04
N PHE A 108 1.72 0.03 -25.48
CA PHE A 108 2.81 0.62 -24.70
C PHE A 108 2.59 2.11 -24.45
N PHE A 109 2.28 2.89 -25.47
CA PHE A 109 2.01 4.32 -25.32
C PHE A 109 0.78 4.57 -24.43
N PHE A 110 -0.26 3.77 -24.58
CA PHE A 110 -1.44 3.83 -23.72
C PHE A 110 -1.06 3.57 -22.27
N GLN A 111 -0.31 2.50 -22.00
CA GLN A 111 0.13 2.11 -20.65
C GLN A 111 1.07 3.15 -20.02
N ASN A 112 1.88 3.83 -20.84
CA ASN A 112 2.85 4.82 -20.33
C ASN A 112 2.22 6.19 -20.08
N ASN A 113 1.36 6.67 -20.97
CA ASN A 113 0.90 8.07 -20.96
C ASN A 113 -0.55 8.22 -20.46
N VAL A 114 -1.45 7.33 -20.90
CA VAL A 114 -2.88 7.42 -20.56
C VAL A 114 -3.15 6.80 -19.19
N MET A 115 -2.57 5.64 -18.94
CA MET A 115 -2.85 4.85 -17.74
C MET A 115 -2.53 5.57 -16.41
N PRO A 116 -1.42 6.32 -16.25
CA PRO A 116 -1.16 7.07 -15.04
C PRO A 116 -2.25 8.09 -14.70
N VAL A 117 -2.71 8.84 -15.72
CA VAL A 117 -3.77 9.84 -15.56
C VAL A 117 -5.10 9.18 -15.18
N VAL A 118 -5.45 8.09 -15.88
CA VAL A 118 -6.69 7.32 -15.62
C VAL A 118 -6.68 6.74 -14.21
N GLN A 119 -5.56 6.15 -13.78
CA GLN A 119 -5.42 5.59 -12.44
C GLN A 119 -5.60 6.66 -11.36
N VAL A 120 -4.91 7.79 -11.47
CA VAL A 120 -5.04 8.89 -10.51
C VAL A 120 -6.50 9.32 -10.38
N LYS A 121 -7.15 9.61 -11.50
CA LYS A 121 -8.55 10.07 -11.50
C LYS A 121 -9.52 9.04 -10.98
N LEU A 122 -9.38 7.77 -11.37
CA LEU A 122 -10.23 6.68 -10.90
C LEU A 122 -10.10 6.48 -9.39
N TYR A 123 -8.86 6.38 -8.88
CA TYR A 123 -8.64 6.16 -7.45
C TYR A 123 -9.01 7.37 -6.60
N THR A 124 -8.80 8.60 -7.10
CA THR A 124 -9.27 9.82 -6.43
C THR A 124 -10.79 9.85 -6.33
N LEU A 125 -11.50 9.48 -7.42
CA LEU A 125 -12.96 9.37 -7.39
C LEU A 125 -13.44 8.30 -6.39
N LEU A 126 -12.87 7.10 -6.44
CA LEU A 126 -13.21 6.02 -5.52
C LEU A 126 -12.98 6.42 -4.06
N TYR A 127 -11.86 7.10 -3.78
CA TYR A 127 -11.56 7.60 -2.44
C TYR A 127 -12.57 8.67 -1.99
N SER A 128 -12.88 9.64 -2.85
CA SER A 128 -13.88 10.68 -2.57
C SER A 128 -15.29 10.10 -2.35
N MET A 129 -15.62 9.02 -3.07
CA MET A 129 -16.90 8.33 -2.90
C MET A 129 -17.00 7.58 -1.56
N ARG A 130 -15.90 7.00 -1.09
CA ARG A 130 -15.86 6.35 0.23
C ARG A 130 -16.03 7.36 1.36
N GLN A 131 -15.46 8.54 1.22
CA GLN A 131 -15.58 9.59 2.24
C GLN A 131 -16.98 10.22 2.32
N LYS A 132 -17.83 10.05 1.30
CA LYS A 132 -19.12 10.76 1.23
C LYS A 132 -20.14 10.35 2.30
N SER A 133 -20.15 9.10 2.75
CA SER A 133 -21.18 8.58 3.67
C SER A 133 -20.60 7.49 4.58
N PRO A 134 -19.77 7.87 5.57
CA PRO A 134 -19.11 6.91 6.46
C PRO A 134 -20.11 6.13 7.33
N GLU A 135 -21.31 6.66 7.54
CA GLU A 135 -22.38 5.99 8.28
C GLU A 135 -22.80 4.64 7.68
N LEU A 136 -22.61 4.48 6.37
CA LEU A 136 -22.95 3.24 5.65
C LEU A 136 -21.83 2.21 5.74
N ASP A 137 -20.58 2.65 5.94
CA ASP A 137 -19.39 1.81 5.81
C ASP A 137 -18.87 1.24 7.13
N ILE A 138 -19.52 1.53 8.30
CA ILE A 138 -19.09 0.98 9.59
C ILE A 138 -19.26 -0.55 9.60
N PRO A 139 -18.15 -1.32 9.66
CA PRO A 139 -18.21 -2.78 9.66
C PRO A 139 -18.59 -3.31 11.04
N GLU A 140 -19.27 -4.46 11.07
CA GLU A 140 -19.54 -5.18 12.30
C GLU A 140 -18.31 -5.90 12.82
N GLY A 141 -18.09 -5.86 14.13
CA GLY A 141 -17.05 -6.62 14.81
C GLY A 141 -15.61 -6.14 14.58
N SER A 142 -15.41 -4.97 13.94
CA SER A 142 -14.09 -4.39 13.72
C SER A 142 -14.08 -2.88 13.94
N PHE A 143 -12.87 -2.32 14.17
CA PHE A 143 -12.72 -0.88 14.35
C PHE A 143 -12.73 -0.15 13.00
N TYR A 144 -13.64 0.80 12.89
CA TYR A 144 -13.69 1.77 11.79
C TYR A 144 -12.86 2.99 12.13
N LYS A 145 -11.88 3.34 11.27
CA LYS A 145 -10.87 4.37 11.52
C LYS A 145 -10.94 5.56 10.57
N ASP A 146 -11.89 5.56 9.62
CA ASP A 146 -11.93 6.57 8.55
C ASP A 146 -12.61 7.88 9.00
N ILE A 147 -13.06 7.96 10.27
CA ILE A 147 -13.55 9.19 10.88
C ILE A 147 -12.37 9.89 11.59
N PRO A 148 -11.96 11.10 11.16
CA PRO A 148 -10.83 11.81 11.76
C PRO A 148 -11.02 12.02 13.27
N GLY A 149 -10.02 11.61 14.05
CA GLY A 149 -10.04 11.76 15.51
C GLY A 149 -10.83 10.70 16.28
N PHE A 150 -11.48 9.74 15.60
CA PHE A 150 -12.32 8.72 16.22
C PHE A 150 -12.05 7.33 15.67
N ASN A 151 -12.01 6.33 16.56
CA ASN A 151 -12.09 4.93 16.18
C ASN A 151 -13.38 4.36 16.75
N VAL A 152 -14.27 3.90 15.88
CA VAL A 152 -15.60 3.41 16.25
C VAL A 152 -15.65 1.90 16.08
N TYR A 153 -16.00 1.18 17.13
CA TYR A 153 -16.27 -0.25 17.11
C TYR A 153 -17.75 -0.48 17.31
N VAL A 154 -18.35 -1.34 16.52
CA VAL A 154 -19.76 -1.72 16.59
C VAL A 154 -19.85 -3.24 16.55
N LYS A 155 -20.52 -3.84 17.50
CA LYS A 155 -20.68 -5.29 17.55
C LYS A 155 -21.71 -5.79 16.54
N LYS A 156 -22.84 -5.07 16.42
CA LYS A 156 -23.93 -5.38 15.47
C LYS A 156 -24.56 -4.10 14.95
N LYS A 157 -24.97 -4.11 13.69
CA LYS A 157 -25.69 -3.02 13.04
C LYS A 157 -27.05 -3.54 12.56
N ASP A 158 -28.12 -2.83 12.88
CA ASP A 158 -29.42 -3.15 12.34
C ASP A 158 -29.56 -2.58 10.93
N PRO A 159 -29.72 -3.41 9.89
CA PRO A 159 -29.78 -2.93 8.49
C PRO A 159 -31.03 -2.08 8.20
N LYS A 160 -32.13 -2.22 8.99
CA LYS A 160 -33.38 -1.52 8.75
C LYS A 160 -33.39 -0.10 9.32
N ASP A 161 -32.91 0.03 10.56
CA ASP A 161 -32.99 1.30 11.30
C ASP A 161 -31.66 2.03 11.40
N GLY A 162 -30.56 1.41 10.94
CA GLY A 162 -29.20 1.95 11.07
C GLY A 162 -28.75 2.07 12.53
N LEU A 163 -29.40 1.34 13.45
CA LEU A 163 -29.07 1.35 14.86
C LEU A 163 -27.82 0.50 15.11
N LEU A 164 -26.83 1.09 15.72
CA LEU A 164 -25.58 0.45 16.13
C LEU A 164 -25.77 -0.10 17.54
N LYS A 165 -25.39 -1.37 17.79
CA LYS A 165 -25.50 -2.03 19.09
C LYS A 165 -24.13 -2.36 19.65
N ASP A 166 -23.96 -2.22 20.97
CA ASP A 166 -22.70 -2.41 21.69
C ASP A 166 -21.57 -1.58 21.03
N VAL A 167 -21.69 -0.27 21.17
CA VAL A 167 -20.81 0.72 20.54
C VAL A 167 -19.67 1.08 21.49
N MET A 168 -18.41 1.01 20.99
CA MET A 168 -17.24 1.51 21.70
C MET A 168 -16.50 2.50 20.82
N ILE A 169 -16.18 3.66 21.37
CA ILE A 169 -15.55 4.76 20.66
C ILE A 169 -14.29 5.18 21.40
N TYR A 170 -13.19 5.24 20.65
CA TYR A 170 -11.97 5.90 21.10
C TYR A 170 -11.90 7.28 20.45
N ASP A 171 -12.10 8.31 21.23
CA ASP A 171 -11.97 9.72 20.83
C ASP A 171 -10.55 10.19 21.18
N TYR A 172 -9.76 10.48 20.18
CA TYR A 172 -8.43 11.06 20.29
C TYR A 172 -8.31 12.40 19.56
N SER A 173 -9.44 13.07 19.32
CA SER A 173 -9.51 14.38 18.67
C SER A 173 -8.72 15.44 19.44
N ALA A 174 -8.65 15.33 20.78
CA ALA A 174 -7.84 16.18 21.66
C ALA A 174 -6.39 15.68 21.84
N GLY A 175 -5.92 14.71 21.04
CA GLY A 175 -4.61 14.08 21.11
C GLY A 175 -4.57 12.81 21.94
N PHE A 176 -3.57 11.96 21.71
CA PHE A 176 -3.45 10.64 22.37
C PHE A 176 -3.30 10.71 23.89
N ASN A 177 -2.76 11.80 24.41
CA ASN A 177 -2.60 11.98 25.86
C ASN A 177 -3.92 12.24 26.60
N ASN A 178 -4.93 12.72 25.90
CA ASN A 178 -6.27 13.04 26.40
C ASN A 178 -7.34 12.15 25.75
N ALA A 179 -6.97 10.92 25.40
CA ALA A 179 -7.89 9.99 24.77
C ALA A 179 -9.09 9.69 25.71
N ARG A 180 -10.28 9.76 25.13
CA ARG A 180 -11.54 9.42 25.78
C ARG A 180 -12.06 8.11 25.22
N VAL A 181 -12.53 7.22 26.10
CA VAL A 181 -13.21 5.98 25.72
C VAL A 181 -14.69 6.12 26.08
N ILE A 182 -15.56 5.89 25.14
CA ILE A 182 -17.01 5.95 25.33
C ILE A 182 -17.59 4.58 24.98
N VAL A 183 -18.38 4.03 25.88
CA VAL A 183 -19.09 2.76 25.69
C VAL A 183 -20.57 3.05 25.81
N ALA A 184 -21.38 2.57 24.87
CA ALA A 184 -22.83 2.77 24.87
C ALA A 184 -23.56 1.49 24.42
N ASP A 185 -24.73 1.24 24.98
CA ASP A 185 -25.57 0.10 24.61
C ASP A 185 -26.01 0.17 23.16
N SER A 186 -26.32 1.38 22.71
CA SER A 186 -26.70 1.61 21.31
C SER A 186 -26.32 3.04 20.87
N GLY A 187 -26.26 3.22 19.57
CA GLY A 187 -25.98 4.51 18.96
C GLY A 187 -26.55 4.63 17.56
N ARG A 188 -26.66 5.84 17.09
CA ARG A 188 -27.08 6.16 15.72
C ARG A 188 -26.14 7.22 15.15
N LEU A 189 -25.57 6.93 14.02
CA LEU A 189 -24.78 7.90 13.27
C LEU A 189 -25.63 8.46 12.14
N LYS A 190 -25.74 9.78 12.07
CA LYS A 190 -26.45 10.49 11.01
C LYS A 190 -25.64 11.69 10.54
N THR A 191 -25.72 11.98 9.25
CA THR A 191 -25.20 13.22 8.70
C THR A 191 -26.16 14.37 9.01
N SER A 192 -25.64 15.51 9.42
CA SER A 192 -26.42 16.75 9.64
C SER A 192 -27.10 17.20 8.35
N ALA A 193 -28.20 17.96 8.47
CA ALA A 193 -28.89 18.55 7.32
C ALA A 193 -27.97 19.39 6.43
N ASP A 194 -27.01 20.08 7.04
CA ASP A 194 -26.01 20.91 6.35
C ASP A 194 -24.87 20.11 5.73
N LYS A 195 -24.80 18.79 5.99
CA LYS A 195 -23.74 17.86 5.53
C LYS A 195 -22.33 18.23 5.96
N LEU A 196 -22.19 19.10 6.95
CA LEU A 196 -20.89 19.53 7.49
C LEU A 196 -20.51 18.79 8.79
N PHE A 197 -21.46 18.08 9.38
CA PHE A 197 -21.25 17.36 10.64
C PHE A 197 -21.84 15.96 10.56
N LEU A 198 -21.16 15.02 11.20
CA LEU A 198 -21.73 13.74 11.60
C LEU A 198 -22.22 13.86 13.04
N VAL A 199 -23.47 13.56 13.25
CA VAL A 199 -24.10 13.50 14.58
C VAL A 199 -24.13 12.05 15.02
N LEU A 200 -23.35 11.75 16.04
CA LEU A 200 -23.33 10.44 16.67
C LEU A 200 -24.12 10.49 17.97
N SER A 201 -25.37 10.04 17.91
CA SER A 201 -26.27 9.95 19.07
C SER A 201 -26.06 8.60 19.76
N LEU A 202 -25.63 8.61 21.00
CA LEU A 202 -25.37 7.45 21.84
C LEU A 202 -26.45 7.37 22.93
N PHE A 203 -26.87 6.14 23.25
CA PHE A 203 -27.91 5.88 24.25
C PHE A 203 -27.37 4.90 25.31
N ASN A 204 -27.63 5.25 26.57
CA ASN A 204 -27.26 4.48 27.76
C ASN A 204 -25.79 4.06 27.75
N GLY A 205 -24.92 4.91 28.27
CA GLY A 205 -23.49 4.64 28.22
C GLY A 205 -22.67 5.34 29.26
N GLU A 206 -21.37 5.07 29.18
CA GLU A 206 -20.36 5.63 30.05
C GLU A 206 -19.20 6.18 29.22
N SER A 207 -18.64 7.28 29.68
CA SER A 207 -17.48 7.94 29.09
C SER A 207 -16.35 7.98 30.11
N PHE A 208 -15.18 7.56 29.69
CA PHE A 208 -13.95 7.55 30.50
C PHE A 208 -12.93 8.47 29.82
N GLU A 209 -12.50 9.50 30.53
CA GLU A 209 -11.54 10.47 30.04
C GLU A 209 -10.34 10.55 30.97
N ASN A 210 -9.13 10.46 30.43
CA ASN A 210 -7.93 10.79 31.17
C ASN A 210 -7.82 12.32 31.28
N VAL A 211 -7.94 12.84 32.48
CA VAL A 211 -7.66 14.27 32.75
C VAL A 211 -6.14 14.40 32.79
N GLY A 212 -5.52 14.56 31.63
CA GLY A 212 -4.09 14.68 31.48
C GLY A 212 -3.54 15.83 32.31
N LYS A 213 -2.38 15.62 32.89
CA LYS A 213 -1.63 16.66 33.64
C LYS A 213 -1.34 17.85 32.71
N SER A 214 -2.16 18.87 32.77
CA SER A 214 -1.76 20.20 32.40
C SER A 214 -0.61 20.59 33.33
N GLN A 215 0.61 20.66 32.76
CA GLN A 215 1.83 21.25 33.37
C GLN A 215 1.80 21.43 34.90
N ALA A 216 2.06 20.37 35.65
CA ALA A 216 2.49 20.50 37.02
C ALA A 216 3.93 20.02 37.10
N ASN A 217 4.87 20.94 37.03
CA ASN A 217 6.22 20.79 37.54
C ASN A 217 6.16 20.45 39.04
N THR A 218 6.04 19.18 39.37
CA THR A 218 6.30 18.74 40.75
C THR A 218 6.70 17.27 40.75
N THR A 219 7.86 17.05 41.25
CA THR A 219 8.61 15.79 41.36
C THR A 219 8.00 14.76 42.33
N GLN A 220 6.74 14.88 42.67
CA GLN A 220 6.06 14.00 43.63
C GLN A 220 4.61 13.76 43.22
N ALA A 221 4.33 12.64 42.59
CA ALA A 221 3.16 11.80 42.79
C ALA A 221 3.04 10.73 41.67
N ARG A 222 3.60 9.59 41.96
CA ARG A 222 3.55 8.39 41.10
C ARG A 222 2.31 7.50 41.28
N THR A 223 1.14 8.00 41.73
CA THR A 223 0.12 7.05 42.19
C THR A 223 -1.33 7.25 41.75
N ALA A 224 -1.73 8.26 41.01
CA ALA A 224 -3.07 8.28 40.44
C ALA A 224 -3.09 9.10 39.15
N VAL A 225 -3.39 8.47 38.05
CA VAL A 225 -3.80 9.17 36.83
C VAL A 225 -5.26 9.60 37.07
N PRO A 226 -5.56 10.92 37.23
CA PRO A 226 -6.93 11.34 37.44
C PRO A 226 -7.75 11.02 36.19
N TYR A 227 -8.80 10.23 36.34
CA TYR A 227 -9.74 9.93 35.30
C TYR A 227 -11.12 10.47 35.65
N ARG A 228 -11.85 10.90 34.65
CA ARG A 228 -13.23 11.33 34.74
C ARG A 228 -14.13 10.23 34.17
N ARG A 229 -15.10 9.81 34.97
CA ARG A 229 -16.18 8.90 34.52
C ARG A 229 -17.48 9.70 34.46
N GLU A 230 -18.15 9.59 33.35
CA GLU A 230 -19.44 10.23 33.09
C GLU A 230 -20.43 9.17 32.62
N SER A 231 -21.57 9.02 33.29
CA SER A 231 -22.65 8.15 32.86
C SER A 231 -23.74 9.02 32.22
N PHE A 232 -24.28 8.58 31.10
CA PHE A 232 -25.29 9.32 30.35
C PHE A 232 -26.40 8.42 29.87
N SER A 233 -27.63 8.93 29.84
CA SER A 233 -28.79 8.27 29.20
C SER A 233 -28.84 8.57 27.70
N SER A 234 -28.42 9.76 27.29
CA SER A 234 -28.25 10.18 25.89
C SER A 234 -27.09 11.15 25.76
N LYS A 235 -26.29 10.98 24.70
CA LYS A 235 -25.14 11.85 24.42
C LYS A 235 -24.99 12.01 22.92
N ASP A 236 -25.02 13.26 22.46
CA ASP A 236 -24.77 13.59 21.07
C ASP A 236 -23.34 14.11 20.90
N ILE A 237 -22.60 13.50 20.00
CA ILE A 237 -21.25 13.89 19.63
C ILE A 237 -21.31 14.45 18.21
N LEU A 238 -20.94 15.72 18.07
CA LEU A 238 -20.79 16.38 16.79
C LEU A 238 -19.36 16.21 16.30
N ILE A 239 -19.22 15.59 15.16
CA ILE A 239 -17.92 15.36 14.51
C ILE A 239 -17.90 16.23 13.25
N GLU A 240 -16.94 17.14 13.15
CA GLU A 240 -16.72 17.90 11.92
C GLU A 240 -16.38 16.95 10.79
N PHE A 241 -17.26 16.86 9.81
CA PHE A 241 -17.12 15.97 8.68
C PHE A 241 -17.87 16.53 7.48
N ASP A 242 -17.15 16.97 6.48
CA ASP A 242 -17.78 17.43 5.23
C ASP A 242 -18.26 16.24 4.40
N ALA A 243 -19.54 15.92 4.51
CA ALA A 243 -20.21 14.89 3.74
C ALA A 243 -20.60 15.32 2.32
N ASN A 244 -20.27 16.54 1.90
CA ASN A 244 -20.42 16.95 0.52
C ASN A 244 -19.41 16.18 -0.35
N PHE A 245 -19.83 15.88 -1.59
CA PHE A 245 -18.90 15.27 -2.54
C PHE A 245 -17.87 16.31 -2.98
N ASN A 246 -16.80 16.44 -2.20
CA ASN A 246 -15.62 17.20 -2.58
C ASN A 246 -14.62 16.25 -3.23
N ARG A 247 -14.15 16.60 -4.42
CA ARG A 247 -13.03 15.89 -5.02
C ARG A 247 -11.80 16.09 -4.16
N THR A 248 -11.25 15.00 -3.66
CA THR A 248 -9.94 15.02 -3.02
C THR A 248 -8.90 15.51 -4.03
N ASP A 249 -7.91 16.26 -3.55
CA ASP A 249 -6.83 16.76 -4.41
C ASP A 249 -6.09 15.59 -5.09
N GLU A 250 -6.03 15.64 -6.41
CA GLU A 250 -5.35 14.64 -7.24
C GLU A 250 -3.84 14.59 -6.98
N SER A 251 -3.25 15.67 -6.43
CA SER A 251 -1.81 15.80 -6.18
C SER A 251 -1.26 14.69 -5.29
N PHE A 252 -2.05 14.27 -4.29
CA PHE A 252 -1.66 13.17 -3.39
C PHE A 252 -1.50 11.84 -4.14
N MET A 253 -2.42 11.52 -5.05
CA MET A 253 -2.36 10.30 -5.85
C MET A 253 -1.36 10.40 -7.00
N GLN A 254 -1.20 11.60 -7.58
CA GLN A 254 -0.27 11.85 -8.69
C GLN A 254 1.19 11.63 -8.29
N ASN A 255 1.56 11.96 -7.05
CA ASN A 255 2.90 11.76 -6.53
C ASN A 255 3.22 10.29 -6.20
N GLN A 256 2.22 9.43 -6.15
CA GLN A 256 2.41 7.99 -5.95
C GLN A 256 2.91 7.30 -7.23
N TYR A 257 3.42 6.08 -7.06
CA TYR A 257 3.93 5.25 -8.17
C TYR A 257 2.92 5.04 -9.31
N MET A 258 1.60 5.09 -9.03
CA MET A 258 0.52 4.90 -10.01
C MET A 258 0.40 6.07 -10.98
N GLY A 259 0.63 7.31 -10.53
CA GLY A 259 0.51 8.53 -11.33
C GLY A 259 1.72 8.85 -12.20
N LYS A 260 2.73 7.98 -12.23
CA LYS A 260 4.01 8.26 -12.88
C LYS A 260 4.15 7.52 -14.21
N ASN A 261 4.72 8.20 -15.21
CA ASN A 261 5.14 7.60 -16.46
C ASN A 261 6.51 6.90 -16.30
N LEU A 262 7.01 6.25 -17.35
CA LEU A 262 8.26 5.49 -17.32
C LEU A 262 9.47 6.34 -16.88
N LYS A 263 9.56 7.58 -17.37
CA LYS A 263 10.66 8.51 -17.08
C LYS A 263 10.61 8.95 -15.62
N ASP A 264 9.42 9.32 -15.13
CA ASP A 264 9.22 9.76 -13.74
C ASP A 264 9.42 8.60 -12.75
N LEU A 265 9.02 7.38 -13.15
CA LEU A 265 9.31 6.16 -12.37
C LEU A 265 10.81 5.92 -12.25
N GLN A 266 11.55 6.00 -13.37
CA GLN A 266 13.00 5.81 -13.37
C GLN A 266 13.69 6.83 -12.46
N THR A 267 13.38 8.11 -12.61
CA THR A 267 13.91 9.18 -11.75
C THR A 267 13.60 8.94 -10.27
N SER A 268 12.39 8.45 -9.98
CA SER A 268 11.99 8.16 -8.60
C SER A 268 12.70 6.93 -8.04
N ILE A 269 12.90 5.88 -8.84
CA ILE A 269 13.66 4.67 -8.46
C ILE A 269 15.10 5.04 -8.14
N ASP A 270 15.75 5.85 -9.01
CA ASP A 270 17.13 6.27 -8.83
C ASP A 270 17.29 7.11 -7.55
N SER A 271 16.42 8.09 -7.33
CA SER A 271 16.47 8.94 -6.14
C SER A 271 16.18 8.16 -4.85
N MET A 272 15.21 7.25 -4.87
CA MET A 272 14.89 6.39 -3.73
C MET A 272 15.99 5.36 -3.48
N GLY A 273 16.64 4.86 -4.54
CA GLY A 273 17.79 3.96 -4.45
C GLY A 273 18.96 4.61 -3.71
N ILE A 274 19.35 5.80 -4.13
CA ILE A 274 20.41 6.60 -3.47
C ILE A 274 20.05 6.84 -2.00
N ARG A 275 18.80 7.21 -1.72
CA ARG A 275 18.33 7.43 -0.34
C ARG A 275 18.37 6.14 0.49
N LEU A 276 17.96 5.01 -0.08
CA LEU A 276 18.00 3.71 0.60
C LEU A 276 19.42 3.29 0.93
N ASP A 277 20.35 3.47 0.01
CA ASP A 277 21.77 3.15 0.23
C ASP A 277 22.39 4.10 1.27
N SER A 278 22.08 5.39 1.22
CA SER A 278 22.48 6.34 2.28
C SER A 278 21.96 5.92 3.66
N ILE A 279 20.71 5.49 3.78
CA ILE A 279 20.13 5.00 5.06
C ILE A 279 20.87 3.74 5.52
N LYS A 280 21.18 2.81 4.62
CA LYS A 280 21.93 1.59 4.96
C LYS A 280 23.34 1.93 5.45
N ASP A 281 24.03 2.85 4.76
CA ASP A 281 25.39 3.27 5.14
C ASP A 281 25.40 3.98 6.49
N VAL A 282 24.45 4.89 6.75
CA VAL A 282 24.30 5.56 8.04
C VAL A 282 24.01 4.53 9.15
N ASN A 283 23.12 3.57 8.88
CA ASN A 283 22.80 2.51 9.84
C ASN A 283 24.02 1.60 10.10
N ALA A 284 24.73 1.17 9.06
CA ALA A 284 25.93 0.37 9.17
C ALA A 284 27.02 1.09 9.98
N LYS A 285 27.24 2.38 9.68
CA LYS A 285 28.20 3.22 10.43
C LYS A 285 27.79 3.37 11.88
N SER A 286 26.52 3.64 12.16
CA SER A 286 26.00 3.76 13.52
C SER A 286 26.14 2.46 14.33
N ILE A 287 25.85 1.31 13.74
CA ILE A 287 26.06 0.00 14.37
C ILE A 287 27.54 -0.26 14.62
N TYR A 288 28.40 0.07 13.65
CA TYR A 288 29.83 -0.06 13.80
C TYR A 288 30.37 0.85 14.92
N ASP A 289 29.93 2.12 14.97
CA ASP A 289 30.34 3.09 15.98
C ASP A 289 29.86 2.71 17.40
N ALA A 290 28.69 2.08 17.51
CA ALA A 290 28.17 1.56 18.77
C ALA A 290 28.78 0.20 19.14
N SER A 291 29.51 -0.46 18.25
CA SER A 291 30.05 -1.78 18.47
C SER A 291 31.35 -1.74 19.30
N TYR A 292 31.54 -2.80 20.11
CA TYR A 292 32.77 -3.01 20.87
C TYR A 292 34.03 -3.11 19.97
N VAL A 293 33.85 -3.46 18.71
CA VAL A 293 34.92 -3.56 17.69
C VAL A 293 35.64 -2.23 17.48
N LYS A 294 34.92 -1.10 17.45
CA LYS A 294 35.52 0.24 17.32
C LYS A 294 36.39 0.56 18.53
N THR A 295 35.88 0.28 19.72
CA THR A 295 36.63 0.46 20.98
C THR A 295 37.92 -0.36 20.99
N LEU A 296 37.86 -1.64 20.57
CA LEU A 296 39.02 -2.49 20.45
C LEU A 296 40.03 -1.97 19.41
N LYS A 297 39.56 -1.49 18.24
CA LYS A 297 40.42 -0.93 17.21
C LYS A 297 41.10 0.38 17.69
N SER A 298 40.32 1.25 18.34
CA SER A 298 40.89 2.48 18.90
C SER A 298 41.95 2.22 20.00
N LEU A 299 41.71 1.22 20.85
CA LEU A 299 42.67 0.78 21.85
C LEU A 299 43.95 0.17 21.24
N ARG A 300 43.81 -0.60 20.14
CA ARG A 300 44.98 -1.14 19.40
C ARG A 300 45.78 -0.05 18.71
N ALA A 301 45.08 0.88 17.99
CA ALA A 301 45.73 1.99 17.33
C ALA A 301 46.50 2.90 18.34
N LYS A 302 45.92 3.15 19.52
CA LYS A 302 46.57 3.89 20.60
C LYS A 302 47.82 3.16 21.10
N LYS A 303 47.77 1.85 21.25
CA LYS A 303 48.89 1.03 21.66
C LYS A 303 50.02 0.98 20.63
N GLU A 304 49.66 0.99 19.33
CA GLU A 304 50.66 1.05 18.22
C GLU A 304 51.31 2.43 18.15
N SER A 305 50.58 3.54 18.30
CA SER A 305 51.13 4.90 18.34
C SER A 305 52.02 5.17 19.57
N GLU A 306 51.70 4.57 20.73
CA GLU A 306 52.54 4.61 21.93
C GLU A 306 53.82 3.80 21.76
N ALA A 307 53.82 2.74 20.92
CA ALA A 307 54.98 1.92 20.62
C ALA A 307 55.93 2.61 19.59
N GLU A 308 55.41 3.52 18.73
CA GLU A 308 56.20 4.26 17.72
C GLU A 308 56.77 5.59 18.22
N GLY A 309 56.61 5.95 19.49
CA GLY A 309 57.33 7.02 20.17
C GLY A 309 56.99 8.46 19.73
N GLN A 310 55.78 8.73 19.26
CA GLN A 310 55.33 10.12 19.05
C GLN A 310 54.65 10.67 20.30
N PRO A 311 55.13 11.73 20.95
CA PRO A 311 54.49 12.34 22.10
C PRO A 311 53.27 13.16 21.63
N ASP A 312 52.08 12.71 21.99
CA ASP A 312 50.86 13.49 21.85
C ASP A 312 50.79 14.54 22.98
N GLU A 313 51.18 15.77 22.65
CA GLU A 313 51.06 16.93 23.55
C GLU A 313 49.58 17.28 23.69
N GLN A 314 49.07 17.08 24.89
CA GLN A 314 47.77 17.50 25.45
C GLN A 314 46.70 16.39 25.60
N GLN A 315 46.99 15.47 26.50
CA GLN A 315 45.91 14.82 27.27
C GLN A 315 46.35 14.55 28.70
N GLU A 316 45.54 15.03 29.63
CA GLU A 316 45.62 14.82 31.07
C GLU A 316 45.98 13.37 31.42
N LYS A 317 47.08 13.17 32.13
CA LYS A 317 47.64 11.87 32.49
C LYS A 317 46.67 11.10 33.38
N LEU A 318 45.80 10.31 32.81
CA LEU A 318 45.18 9.19 33.52
C LEU A 318 46.26 8.12 33.77
N PRO A 319 46.30 7.48 34.92
CA PRO A 319 47.34 6.51 35.26
C PRO A 319 47.33 5.37 34.25
N VAL A 320 48.50 5.15 33.60
CA VAL A 320 48.74 4.06 32.67
C VAL A 320 48.69 2.76 33.46
N ILE A 321 47.53 2.09 33.35
CA ILE A 321 47.40 0.69 33.81
C ILE A 321 48.06 -0.16 32.73
N THR A 322 49.27 -0.58 32.92
CA THR A 322 49.95 -1.60 32.12
C THR A 322 49.16 -2.89 32.14
N PRO A 323 48.62 -3.40 31.02
CA PRO A 323 47.80 -4.59 31.04
C PRO A 323 48.66 -5.86 31.00
N THR A 324 49.25 -6.23 32.14
CA THR A 324 49.87 -7.54 32.30
C THR A 324 48.94 -8.51 33.07
N ILE A 325 47.78 -8.06 33.44
CA ILE A 325 46.77 -8.89 34.12
C ILE A 325 45.71 -9.25 33.05
N GLN A 326 45.58 -10.51 32.73
CA GLN A 326 44.36 -10.99 32.09
C GLN A 326 43.22 -10.72 33.09
N LEU A 327 42.49 -9.63 32.84
CA LEU A 327 41.30 -9.27 33.61
C LEU A 327 40.26 -10.37 33.40
N ASP A 328 40.12 -11.24 34.37
CA ASP A 328 39.02 -12.16 34.45
C ASP A 328 37.78 -11.36 34.88
N PHE A 329 36.93 -11.06 33.92
CA PHE A 329 35.71 -10.27 34.13
C PHE A 329 34.74 -11.00 35.07
N ASP A 330 34.74 -12.32 35.09
CA ASP A 330 33.88 -13.13 35.96
C ASP A 330 34.31 -12.98 37.41
N SER A 331 35.63 -13.02 37.71
CA SER A 331 36.15 -12.82 39.05
C SER A 331 35.88 -11.40 39.56
N LEU A 332 36.01 -10.37 38.71
CA LEU A 332 35.70 -8.98 39.04
C LEU A 332 34.20 -8.77 39.32
N TYR A 333 33.34 -9.43 38.59
CA TYR A 333 31.90 -9.37 38.79
C TYR A 333 31.50 -10.06 40.08
N LEU A 334 32.05 -11.25 40.37
CA LEU A 334 31.77 -12.04 41.56
C LEU A 334 32.34 -11.38 42.82
N ALA A 335 33.39 -10.58 42.75
CA ALA A 335 33.95 -9.82 43.85
C ALA A 335 33.08 -8.63 44.32
N GLN A 336 32.06 -8.23 43.52
CA GLN A 336 31.22 -7.10 43.88
C GLN A 336 30.07 -7.51 44.81
N ALA A 337 29.57 -6.54 45.60
CA ALA A 337 28.38 -6.74 46.43
C ALA A 337 27.15 -7.14 45.59
N ALA A 338 26.30 -8.01 46.12
CA ALA A 338 25.14 -8.54 45.40
C ALA A 338 24.20 -7.45 44.83
N SER A 339 24.06 -6.32 45.52
CA SER A 339 23.29 -5.16 45.04
C SER A 339 23.94 -4.51 43.79
N SER A 340 25.26 -4.42 43.73
CA SER A 340 26.03 -3.91 42.61
C SER A 340 25.96 -4.86 41.41
N GLN A 341 26.04 -6.16 41.65
CA GLN A 341 25.90 -7.20 40.65
C GLN A 341 24.50 -7.12 39.98
N ALA A 342 23.44 -7.01 40.77
CA ALA A 342 22.09 -6.87 40.28
C ALA A 342 21.90 -5.57 39.45
N ALA A 343 22.51 -4.45 39.90
CA ALA A 343 22.46 -3.19 39.19
C ALA A 343 23.21 -3.25 37.85
N LEU A 344 24.38 -3.90 37.77
CA LEU A 344 25.14 -4.10 36.55
C LEU A 344 24.40 -4.97 35.55
N LEU A 345 23.80 -6.08 35.98
CA LEU A 345 22.98 -6.95 35.15
C LEU A 345 21.74 -6.20 34.63
N GLY A 346 21.08 -5.40 35.50
CA GLY A 346 19.97 -4.56 35.10
C GLY A 346 20.34 -3.56 34.00
N ARG A 347 21.50 -2.88 34.15
CA ARG A 347 22.02 -1.96 33.12
C ARG A 347 22.38 -2.68 31.83
N ALA A 348 23.04 -3.82 31.91
CA ALA A 348 23.40 -4.62 30.73
C ALA A 348 22.15 -5.10 29.98
N LYS A 349 21.15 -5.61 30.69
CA LYS A 349 19.87 -6.02 30.15
C LYS A 349 19.16 -4.85 29.44
N SER A 350 19.05 -3.72 30.12
CA SER A 350 18.43 -2.52 29.55
C SER A 350 19.19 -2.02 28.30
N SER A 351 20.52 -2.06 28.31
CA SER A 351 21.35 -1.69 27.15
C SER A 351 21.09 -2.63 25.97
N ILE A 352 21.01 -3.93 26.20
CA ILE A 352 20.73 -4.92 25.17
C ILE A 352 19.31 -4.74 24.61
N GLU A 353 18.32 -4.49 25.47
CA GLU A 353 16.94 -4.24 25.05
C GLU A 353 16.84 -2.96 24.20
N ASN A 354 17.55 -1.91 24.57
CA ASN A 354 17.61 -0.68 23.78
C ASN A 354 18.25 -0.90 22.41
N ILE A 355 19.39 -1.60 22.35
CA ILE A 355 20.06 -1.94 21.10
C ILE A 355 19.16 -2.79 20.21
N LYS A 356 18.48 -3.78 20.81
CA LYS A 356 17.53 -4.64 20.11
C LYS A 356 16.38 -3.82 19.50
N THR A 357 15.79 -2.91 20.27
CA THR A 357 14.68 -2.06 19.83
C THR A 357 15.12 -1.12 18.72
N ASP A 358 16.30 -0.48 18.86
CA ASP A 358 16.87 0.39 17.84
C ASP A 358 17.15 -0.39 16.54
N TYR A 359 17.68 -1.60 16.64
CA TYR A 359 17.91 -2.47 15.48
C TYR A 359 16.61 -2.82 14.75
N TYR A 360 15.55 -3.20 15.47
CA TYR A 360 14.26 -3.47 14.86
C TYR A 360 13.66 -2.25 14.18
N PHE A 361 13.75 -1.09 14.81
CA PHE A 361 13.28 0.17 14.22
C PHE A 361 14.04 0.51 12.92
N ARG A 362 15.36 0.40 12.93
CA ARG A 362 16.20 0.64 11.74
C ARG A 362 15.92 -0.38 10.63
N ALA A 363 15.77 -1.65 10.98
CA ALA A 363 15.41 -2.70 10.03
C ALA A 363 14.05 -2.45 9.39
N ALA A 364 13.06 -2.03 10.17
CA ALA A 364 11.73 -1.66 9.67
C ALA A 364 11.82 -0.46 8.71
N THR A 365 12.57 0.59 9.05
CA THR A 365 12.76 1.77 8.20
C THR A 365 13.40 1.41 6.85
N VAL A 366 14.45 0.59 6.86
CA VAL A 366 15.08 0.07 5.64
C VAL A 366 14.11 -0.78 4.84
N GLY A 367 13.31 -1.61 5.53
CA GLY A 367 12.29 -2.45 4.92
C GLY A 367 11.22 -1.65 4.18
N ASP A 368 10.73 -0.58 4.80
CA ASP A 368 9.72 0.30 4.23
C ASP A 368 10.25 1.06 2.99
N GLU A 369 11.45 1.62 3.07
CA GLU A 369 12.05 2.29 1.91
C GLU A 369 12.34 1.30 0.77
N ALA A 370 12.85 0.10 1.07
CA ALA A 370 13.04 -0.95 0.09
C ALA A 370 11.73 -1.41 -0.54
N TYR A 371 10.64 -1.47 0.23
CA TYR A 371 9.30 -1.78 -0.28
C TYR A 371 8.82 -0.71 -1.28
N LYS A 372 9.02 0.58 -0.99
CA LYS A 372 8.68 1.68 -1.90
C LYS A 372 9.43 1.54 -3.23
N VAL A 373 10.76 1.29 -3.17
CA VAL A 373 11.58 1.07 -4.38
C VAL A 373 11.03 -0.10 -5.20
N ARG A 374 10.80 -1.27 -4.56
CA ARG A 374 10.25 -2.45 -5.25
C ARG A 374 8.91 -2.18 -5.91
N ARG A 375 8.04 -1.39 -5.28
CA ARG A 375 6.73 -1.04 -5.80
C ARG A 375 6.84 -0.17 -7.06
N HIS A 376 7.73 0.83 -7.06
CA HIS A 376 8.01 1.64 -8.25
C HIS A 376 8.62 0.80 -9.37
N LEU A 377 9.55 -0.11 -9.06
CA LEU A 377 10.15 -1.02 -10.03
C LEU A 377 9.12 -1.97 -10.65
N THR A 378 8.20 -2.49 -9.85
CA THR A 378 7.09 -3.32 -10.36
C THR A 378 6.23 -2.56 -11.37
N GLU A 379 5.86 -1.30 -11.07
CA GLU A 379 5.10 -0.47 -12.02
C GLU A 379 5.90 -0.13 -13.28
N TRP A 380 7.20 0.06 -13.17
CA TRP A 380 8.10 0.25 -14.31
C TRP A 380 8.04 -0.94 -15.27
N HIS A 381 8.17 -2.16 -14.76
CA HIS A 381 8.06 -3.39 -15.57
C HIS A 381 6.66 -3.58 -16.16
N LYS A 382 5.61 -3.23 -15.44
CA LYS A 382 4.23 -3.33 -15.93
C LYS A 382 3.98 -2.48 -17.18
N LYS A 383 4.73 -1.38 -17.40
CA LYS A 383 4.60 -0.57 -18.61
C LYS A 383 4.83 -1.37 -19.88
N PHE A 384 5.69 -2.39 -19.83
CA PHE A 384 6.01 -3.25 -20.98
C PHE A 384 5.15 -4.52 -21.04
N THR A 385 4.66 -4.99 -19.91
CA THR A 385 4.00 -6.31 -19.80
C THR A 385 2.82 -6.47 -20.75
N VAL A 386 1.98 -5.44 -20.89
CA VAL A 386 0.80 -5.49 -21.76
C VAL A 386 1.18 -5.66 -23.23
N SER A 387 2.21 -4.93 -23.67
CA SER A 387 2.71 -5.00 -25.05
C SER A 387 3.24 -6.39 -25.39
N PHE A 388 4.04 -6.96 -24.49
CA PHE A 388 4.53 -8.34 -24.65
C PHE A 388 3.40 -9.36 -24.59
N ALA A 389 2.44 -9.19 -23.67
CA ALA A 389 1.30 -10.08 -23.53
C ALA A 389 0.46 -10.12 -24.83
N CYS A 390 0.24 -8.99 -25.49
CA CYS A 390 -0.47 -8.95 -26.77
C CYS A 390 0.18 -9.85 -27.84
N ILE A 391 1.51 -9.76 -27.95
CA ILE A 391 2.27 -10.58 -28.90
C ILE A 391 2.21 -12.07 -28.51
N MET A 392 2.45 -12.39 -27.24
CA MET A 392 2.45 -13.77 -26.76
C MET A 392 1.10 -14.45 -26.92
N PHE A 393 0.00 -13.79 -26.57
CA PHE A 393 -1.34 -14.35 -26.69
C PHE A 393 -1.76 -14.58 -28.14
N PHE A 394 -1.27 -13.76 -29.06
CA PHE A 394 -1.47 -14.04 -30.48
C PHE A 394 -0.74 -15.29 -30.94
N PHE A 395 0.54 -15.45 -30.57
CA PHE A 395 1.31 -16.65 -30.92
C PHE A 395 0.78 -17.94 -30.27
N ILE A 396 -0.01 -17.82 -29.21
CA ILE A 396 -0.75 -18.94 -28.62
C ILE A 396 -2.07 -19.16 -29.40
N GLY A 397 -2.85 -18.10 -29.61
CA GLY A 397 -4.19 -18.21 -30.20
C GLY A 397 -4.20 -18.63 -31.67
N ALA A 398 -3.29 -18.11 -32.49
CA ALA A 398 -3.26 -18.39 -33.91
C ALA A 398 -2.93 -19.87 -34.24
N PRO A 399 -1.87 -20.50 -33.66
CA PRO A 399 -1.62 -21.92 -33.89
C PRO A 399 -2.71 -22.81 -33.30
N LEU A 400 -3.22 -22.46 -32.12
CA LEU A 400 -4.31 -23.20 -31.47
C LEU A 400 -5.57 -23.19 -32.33
N GLY A 401 -5.98 -22.02 -32.85
CA GLY A 401 -7.09 -21.89 -33.78
C GLY A 401 -6.88 -22.67 -35.09
N ALA A 402 -5.62 -22.74 -35.56
CA ALA A 402 -5.28 -23.51 -36.77
C ALA A 402 -5.36 -25.03 -36.60
N ILE A 403 -5.27 -25.55 -35.36
CA ILE A 403 -5.37 -26.99 -35.04
C ILE A 403 -6.83 -27.40 -34.87
N ILE A 404 -7.68 -26.52 -34.36
CA ILE A 404 -9.09 -26.80 -34.09
C ILE A 404 -9.84 -26.85 -35.45
N ARG A 405 -10.22 -28.05 -35.87
CA ARG A 405 -10.92 -28.28 -37.17
C ARG A 405 -12.42 -27.87 -37.17
N LYS A 406 -13.02 -27.63 -36.01
CA LYS A 406 -14.41 -27.18 -35.84
C LYS A 406 -14.40 -25.95 -34.96
N GLY A 407 -14.19 -24.80 -35.55
CA GLY A 407 -13.97 -23.55 -34.83
C GLY A 407 -15.09 -22.52 -35.01
N GLY A 408 -16.35 -22.92 -34.92
CA GLY A 408 -17.46 -21.98 -34.84
C GLY A 408 -17.60 -21.42 -33.41
N LEU A 409 -18.30 -20.28 -33.27
CA LEU A 409 -18.66 -19.61 -32.01
C LEU A 409 -19.35 -20.50 -30.93
N GLY A 410 -19.60 -21.77 -31.23
CA GLY A 410 -20.38 -22.69 -30.40
C GLY A 410 -19.66 -23.96 -29.93
N VAL A 411 -18.33 -24.05 -30.12
CA VAL A 411 -17.57 -25.21 -29.60
C VAL A 411 -16.70 -24.72 -28.46
N PRO A 412 -16.94 -25.20 -27.20
CA PRO A 412 -16.13 -24.86 -26.05
C PRO A 412 -14.68 -25.36 -26.17
#